data_1c0045b3b3c229c275affc9c9bdc7424
#
_entry.id   1c0045b3b3c229c275affc9c9bdc7424
#
_cell.length_a   1.000
_cell.length_b   1.000
_cell.length_c   1.000
_cell.angle_alpha   90.00
_cell.angle_beta   90.00
_cell.angle_gamma   90.00
#
_symmetry.space_group_name_H-M   'P 1'
#
loop_
_entity.id
_entity.type
_entity.pdbx_description
1 polymer ?
#
loop_
_entity_poly.entity_id
_entity_poly.type
_entity_poly.pdbx_seq_one_letter_code
_entity_poly.pdbx_strand_id
1 'polypeptide(L)'
;MSVKNDKRIRRHKKIRMIIHGTKDRPRLFAFRSNQHIYAQLIDDDKAKVLMSASDKDLKGTKKENKSESARQVGVFIAKKAVEGKIEEVVFDRGGTVYHGRIKALADGAREGGLKF
;
A
#
# COMPACT_ATOMS: atom_id res chain seq x y z
N MET A 1 2.59 25.07 -6.48
CA MET A 1 2.30 23.65 -6.70
C MET A 1 2.11 23.39 -8.19
N SER A 2 2.58 22.25 -8.67
CA SER A 2 2.39 21.90 -10.06
C SER A 2 0.96 21.39 -10.29
N VAL A 3 0.43 21.62 -11.50
CA VAL A 3 -0.90 21.15 -11.90
C VAL A 3 -1.01 19.63 -11.74
N LYS A 4 0.09 18.91 -11.93
CA LYS A 4 0.17 17.46 -11.81
C LYS A 4 -0.13 16.98 -10.39
N ASN A 5 0.40 17.67 -9.38
CA ASN A 5 0.14 17.35 -7.97
C ASN A 5 -1.31 17.63 -7.59
N ASP A 6 -1.89 18.71 -8.10
CA ASP A 6 -3.29 19.06 -7.83
C ASP A 6 -4.24 17.99 -8.38
N LYS A 7 -3.98 17.47 -9.57
CA LYS A 7 -4.78 16.40 -10.16
C LYS A 7 -4.69 15.11 -9.34
N ARG A 8 -3.50 14.75 -8.87
CA ARG A 8 -3.30 13.58 -8.03
C ARG A 8 -4.08 13.70 -6.71
N ILE A 9 -4.01 14.86 -6.07
CA ILE A 9 -4.72 15.12 -4.82
C ILE A 9 -6.23 14.99 -5.01
N ARG A 10 -6.77 15.51 -6.10
CA ARG A 10 -8.21 15.40 -6.41
C ARG A 10 -8.64 13.95 -6.61
N ARG A 11 -7.84 13.17 -7.34
CA ARG A 11 -8.12 11.74 -7.57
C ARG A 11 -8.10 10.97 -6.25
N HIS A 12 -7.14 11.24 -5.39
CA HIS A 12 -7.05 10.57 -4.10
C HIS A 12 -8.24 10.91 -3.20
N LYS A 13 -8.66 12.16 -3.18
CA LYS A 13 -9.86 12.56 -2.42
C LYS A 13 -11.10 11.81 -2.89
N LYS A 14 -11.29 11.69 -4.21
CA LYS A 14 -12.41 10.92 -4.76
C LYS A 14 -12.37 9.45 -4.34
N ILE A 15 -11.21 8.84 -4.41
CA ILE A 15 -11.02 7.45 -3.99
C ILE A 15 -11.37 7.29 -2.51
N ARG A 16 -10.91 8.18 -1.65
CA ARG A 16 -11.16 8.12 -0.22
C ARG A 16 -12.61 8.36 0.18
N MET A 17 -13.39 9.02 -0.67
CA MET A 17 -14.83 9.15 -0.45
C MET A 17 -15.56 7.80 -0.59
N ILE A 18 -14.98 6.87 -1.35
CA ILE A 18 -15.53 5.55 -1.62
C ILE A 18 -14.87 4.48 -0.73
N ILE A 19 -13.57 4.62 -0.48
CA ILE A 19 -12.76 3.66 0.26
C ILE A 19 -12.56 4.14 1.70
N HIS A 20 -13.02 3.32 2.65
CA HIS A 20 -12.87 3.60 4.07
C HIS A 20 -12.35 2.37 4.78
N GLY A 21 -11.23 2.50 5.50
CA GLY A 21 -10.62 1.41 6.25
C GLY A 21 -11.19 1.32 7.66
N THR A 22 -11.41 0.09 8.12
CA THR A 22 -11.86 -0.21 9.47
C THR A 22 -10.86 -1.12 10.16
N LYS A 23 -11.06 -1.41 11.43
CA LYS A 23 -10.22 -2.35 12.17
C LYS A 23 -10.21 -3.74 11.53
N ASP A 24 -11.37 -4.22 11.09
CA ASP A 24 -11.52 -5.56 10.51
C ASP A 24 -11.13 -5.60 9.04
N ARG A 25 -11.25 -4.48 8.35
CA ARG A 25 -10.92 -4.35 6.94
C ARG A 25 -10.17 -3.04 6.70
N PRO A 26 -8.89 -2.97 7.09
CA PRO A 26 -8.11 -1.73 6.98
C PRO A 26 -7.92 -1.28 5.54
N ARG A 27 -7.61 -0.01 5.39
CA ARG A 27 -7.24 0.54 4.09
C ARG A 27 -5.74 0.29 3.86
N LEU A 28 -5.43 -0.49 2.83
CA LEU A 28 -4.05 -0.70 2.40
C LEU A 28 -3.66 0.45 1.48
N PHE A 29 -2.93 1.40 2.01
CA PHE A 29 -2.47 2.57 1.29
C PHE A 29 -1.08 2.32 0.74
N ALA A 30 -0.94 2.33 -0.58
CA ALA A 30 0.34 2.18 -1.27
C ALA A 30 0.73 3.52 -1.88
N PHE A 31 1.95 3.96 -1.61
CA PHE A 31 2.47 5.19 -2.18
C PHE A 31 3.97 5.06 -2.44
N ARG A 32 4.48 5.91 -3.32
CA ARG A 32 5.89 5.88 -3.69
C ARG A 32 6.50 7.26 -3.78
N SER A 33 7.79 7.34 -3.44
CA SER A 33 8.65 8.45 -3.79
C SER A 33 9.53 8.03 -4.98
N ASN A 34 10.45 8.89 -5.42
CA ASN A 34 11.35 8.56 -6.52
C ASN A 34 12.17 7.30 -6.28
N GLN A 35 12.60 7.06 -5.03
CA GLN A 35 13.53 5.98 -4.70
C GLN A 35 12.91 4.85 -3.89
N HIS A 36 11.79 5.11 -3.22
CA HIS A 36 11.22 4.17 -2.25
C HIS A 36 9.74 3.94 -2.49
N ILE A 37 9.27 2.79 -2.03
CA ILE A 37 7.85 2.46 -2.03
C ILE A 37 7.41 2.10 -0.61
N TYR A 38 6.19 2.47 -0.26
CA TYR A 38 5.65 2.35 1.10
C TYR A 38 4.25 1.73 1.05
N ALA A 39 3.94 0.98 2.10
CA ALA A 39 2.61 0.43 2.31
C ALA A 39 2.21 0.63 3.76
N GLN A 40 0.96 1.01 3.99
CA GLN A 40 0.41 1.19 5.33
C GLN A 40 -0.97 0.58 5.41
N LEU A 41 -1.28 -0.04 6.55
CA LEU A 41 -2.64 -0.47 6.87
C LEU A 41 -3.23 0.53 7.85
N ILE A 42 -4.34 1.16 7.48
CA ILE A 42 -4.91 2.28 8.20
C ILE A 42 -6.35 1.97 8.65
N ASP A 43 -6.61 2.20 9.94
CA ASP A 43 -7.96 2.21 10.48
C ASP A 43 -8.46 3.66 10.46
N ASP A 44 -9.32 3.98 9.49
CA ASP A 44 -9.83 5.34 9.32
C ASP A 44 -10.81 5.75 10.41
N ASP A 45 -11.46 4.78 11.05
CA ASP A 45 -12.39 5.08 12.15
C ASP A 45 -11.66 5.67 13.36
N LYS A 46 -10.44 5.20 13.62
CA LYS A 46 -9.60 5.67 14.72
C LYS A 46 -8.46 6.57 14.26
N ALA A 47 -8.37 6.85 12.97
CA ALA A 47 -7.27 7.62 12.36
C ALA A 47 -5.90 7.07 12.79
N LYS A 48 -5.75 5.75 12.74
CA LYS A 48 -4.55 5.08 13.23
C LYS A 48 -3.93 4.20 12.16
N VAL A 49 -2.59 4.29 12.01
CA VAL A 49 -1.82 3.38 11.19
C VAL A 49 -1.56 2.11 12.00
N LEU A 50 -2.09 1.00 11.55
CA LEU A 50 -1.95 -0.29 12.23
C LEU A 50 -0.61 -0.95 11.96
N MET A 51 -0.16 -0.90 10.71
CA MET A 51 1.11 -1.50 10.27
C MET A 51 1.67 -0.69 9.13
N SER A 52 2.99 -0.71 8.97
CA SER A 52 3.66 -0.08 7.84
C SER A 52 4.83 -0.94 7.38
N ALA A 53 5.18 -0.80 6.10
CA ALA A 53 6.32 -1.46 5.49
C ALA A 53 6.86 -0.61 4.37
N SER A 54 8.15 -0.75 4.09
CA SER A 54 8.78 -0.09 2.95
C SER A 54 9.90 -0.97 2.41
N ASP A 55 10.42 -0.62 1.23
CA ASP A 55 11.58 -1.30 0.67
C ASP A 55 12.83 -1.14 1.52
N LYS A 56 12.86 -0.14 2.41
CA LYS A 56 13.94 0.04 3.37
C LYS A 56 13.98 -1.09 4.42
N ASP A 57 12.87 -1.77 4.65
CA ASP A 57 12.76 -2.88 5.59
C ASP A 57 13.26 -4.19 5.00
N LEU A 58 13.54 -4.24 3.70
CA LEU A 58 13.99 -5.43 3.01
C LEU A 58 15.51 -5.58 3.11
N LYS A 59 15.97 -6.06 4.24
CA LYS A 59 17.41 -6.25 4.48
C LYS A 59 17.95 -7.45 3.71
N GLY A 60 19.12 -7.29 3.11
CA GLY A 60 19.81 -8.37 2.42
C GLY A 60 19.30 -8.66 1.01
N THR A 61 18.30 -7.94 0.54
CA THR A 61 17.78 -8.12 -0.80
C THR A 61 18.55 -7.22 -1.78
N LYS A 62 19.08 -7.80 -2.83
CA LYS A 62 19.67 -7.01 -3.90
C LYS A 62 18.57 -6.18 -4.56
N LYS A 63 18.86 -4.90 -4.80
CA LYS A 63 17.96 -4.04 -5.56
C LYS A 63 17.97 -4.45 -7.03
N GLU A 64 17.28 -5.52 -7.35
CA GLU A 64 17.24 -6.00 -8.73
C GLU A 64 16.44 -5.04 -9.62
N ASN A 65 15.22 -4.74 -9.22
CA ASN A 65 14.43 -3.70 -9.87
C ASN A 65 13.35 -3.20 -8.91
N LYS A 66 12.76 -2.06 -9.28
CA LYS A 66 11.78 -1.40 -8.41
C LYS A 66 10.47 -2.17 -8.29
N SER A 67 10.06 -2.88 -9.34
CA SER A 67 8.83 -3.67 -9.31
C SER A 67 8.98 -4.89 -8.41
N GLU A 68 10.11 -5.57 -8.43
CA GLU A 68 10.37 -6.70 -7.54
C GLU A 68 10.46 -6.26 -6.08
N SER A 69 11.10 -5.12 -5.81
CA SER A 69 11.13 -4.56 -4.46
C SER A 69 9.71 -4.24 -3.97
N ALA A 70 8.87 -3.67 -4.82
CA ALA A 70 7.49 -3.36 -4.49
C ALA A 70 6.68 -4.64 -4.19
N ARG A 71 6.85 -5.69 -4.98
CA ARG A 71 6.20 -6.97 -4.74
C ARG A 71 6.58 -7.52 -3.36
N GLN A 72 7.86 -7.46 -3.02
CA GLN A 72 8.36 -7.94 -1.72
C GLN A 72 7.82 -7.11 -0.56
N VAL A 73 7.67 -5.80 -0.72
CA VAL A 73 7.01 -4.94 0.29
C VAL A 73 5.58 -5.41 0.51
N GLY A 74 4.85 -5.71 -0.58
CA GLY A 74 3.49 -6.25 -0.50
C GLY A 74 3.43 -7.56 0.26
N VAL A 75 4.30 -8.50 -0.07
CA VAL A 75 4.39 -9.79 0.64
C VAL A 75 4.69 -9.57 2.13
N PHE A 76 5.61 -8.68 2.44
CA PHE A 76 6.04 -8.41 3.80
C PHE A 76 4.90 -7.83 4.65
N ILE A 77 4.18 -6.83 4.14
CA ILE A 77 3.07 -6.24 4.88
C ILE A 77 1.91 -7.23 5.02
N ALA A 78 1.68 -8.07 4.02
CA ALA A 78 0.65 -9.09 4.07
C ALA A 78 0.95 -10.14 5.16
N LYS A 79 2.19 -10.58 5.26
CA LYS A 79 2.58 -11.51 6.31
C LYS A 79 2.39 -10.93 7.70
N LYS A 80 2.76 -9.67 7.89
CA LYS A 80 2.51 -8.96 9.15
C LYS A 80 1.03 -8.88 9.48
N ALA A 81 0.21 -8.57 8.48
CA ALA A 81 -1.23 -8.46 8.64
C ALA A 81 -1.86 -9.78 9.04
N VAL A 82 -1.51 -10.86 8.37
CA VAL A 82 -2.02 -12.21 8.66
C VAL A 82 -1.63 -12.64 10.07
N GLU A 83 -0.41 -12.36 10.50
CA GLU A 83 0.03 -12.61 11.88
C GLU A 83 -0.82 -11.84 12.89
N GLY A 84 -1.26 -10.64 12.53
CA GLY A 84 -2.16 -9.82 13.34
C GLY A 84 -3.64 -10.13 13.12
N LYS A 85 -3.96 -11.23 12.43
CA LYS A 85 -5.32 -11.69 12.14
C LYS A 85 -6.10 -10.75 11.23
N ILE A 86 -5.41 -10.00 10.39
CA ILE A 86 -6.02 -9.17 9.35
C ILE A 86 -5.90 -9.91 8.03
N GLU A 87 -7.03 -10.29 7.43
CA GLU A 87 -7.04 -11.05 6.18
C GLU A 87 -7.61 -10.25 5.01
N GLU A 88 -8.50 -9.31 5.28
CA GLU A 88 -9.15 -8.50 4.26
C GLU A 88 -8.75 -7.03 4.37
N VAL A 89 -8.56 -6.39 3.22
CA VAL A 89 -8.24 -4.96 3.16
C VAL A 89 -8.98 -4.32 1.99
N VAL A 90 -9.08 -2.99 2.01
CA VAL A 90 -9.49 -2.22 0.84
C VAL A 90 -8.25 -1.52 0.31
N PHE A 91 -8.02 -1.59 -1.00
CA PHE A 91 -6.80 -1.08 -1.60
C PHE A 91 -6.95 0.38 -2.01
N ASP A 92 -6.02 1.23 -1.56
CA ASP A 92 -5.95 2.65 -1.90
C ASP A 92 -4.59 2.93 -2.54
N ARG A 93 -4.60 3.27 -3.81
CA ARG A 93 -3.38 3.56 -4.57
C ARG A 93 -2.94 5.02 -4.50
N GLY A 94 -3.58 5.83 -3.65
CA GLY A 94 -3.17 7.22 -3.43
C GLY A 94 -3.38 8.15 -4.62
N GLY A 95 -4.32 7.84 -5.51
CA GLY A 95 -4.57 8.64 -6.70
C GLY A 95 -3.58 8.42 -7.84
N THR A 96 -2.63 7.48 -7.67
CA THR A 96 -1.68 7.11 -8.74
C THR A 96 -2.30 6.07 -9.67
N VAL A 97 -1.72 5.92 -10.86
CA VAL A 97 -2.18 4.91 -11.81
C VAL A 97 -1.85 3.52 -11.27
N TYR A 98 -2.83 2.59 -11.36
CA TYR A 98 -2.64 1.19 -10.97
C TYR A 98 -1.78 0.47 -12.01
N HIS A 99 -0.47 0.65 -11.88
CA HIS A 99 0.49 0.29 -12.90
C HIS A 99 1.88 0.20 -12.27
N GLY A 100 2.77 -0.59 -12.86
CA GLY A 100 4.15 -0.69 -12.43
C GLY A 100 4.31 -1.10 -10.97
N ARG A 101 5.00 -0.29 -10.18
CA ARG A 101 5.32 -0.60 -8.78
C ARG A 101 4.08 -0.75 -7.89
N ILE A 102 3.07 0.07 -8.11
CA ILE A 102 1.85 0.00 -7.30
C ILE A 102 1.11 -1.33 -7.55
N LYS A 103 1.03 -1.74 -8.82
CA LYS A 103 0.45 -3.05 -9.16
C LYS A 103 1.27 -4.19 -8.58
N ALA A 104 2.59 -4.10 -8.66
CA ALA A 104 3.48 -5.13 -8.12
C ALA A 104 3.31 -5.27 -6.59
N LEU A 105 3.17 -4.17 -5.86
CA LEU A 105 2.91 -4.20 -4.44
C LEU A 105 1.57 -4.89 -4.14
N ALA A 106 0.53 -4.56 -4.88
CA ALA A 106 -0.79 -5.18 -4.70
C ALA A 106 -0.74 -6.68 -4.96
N ASP A 107 -0.05 -7.10 -6.03
CA ASP A 107 0.14 -8.52 -6.35
C ASP A 107 0.89 -9.24 -5.23
N GLY A 108 1.94 -8.62 -4.69
CA GLY A 108 2.68 -9.16 -3.56
C GLY A 108 1.85 -9.31 -2.30
N ALA A 109 1.00 -8.33 -2.02
CA ALA A 109 0.10 -8.39 -0.87
C ALA A 109 -0.90 -9.55 -1.01
N ARG A 110 -1.41 -9.79 -2.21
CA ARG A 110 -2.29 -10.93 -2.48
C ARG A 110 -1.54 -12.26 -2.33
N GLU A 111 -0.31 -12.34 -2.82
CA GLU A 111 0.55 -13.52 -2.64
C GLU A 111 0.79 -13.82 -1.16
N GLY A 112 0.92 -12.80 -0.34
CA GLY A 112 1.16 -12.93 1.09
C GLY A 112 -0.08 -13.30 1.91
N GLY A 113 -1.26 -13.34 1.29
CA GLY A 113 -2.47 -13.81 1.92
C GLY A 113 -3.57 -12.77 2.13
N LEU A 114 -3.37 -11.54 1.73
CA LEU A 114 -4.42 -10.51 1.84
C LEU A 114 -5.45 -10.66 0.71
N LYS A 115 -6.71 -10.40 1.06
CA LYS A 115 -7.83 -10.48 0.13
C LYS A 115 -8.37 -9.08 -0.16
N PHE A 116 -8.37 -8.76 -1.43
CA PHE A 116 -8.97 -7.50 -1.91
C PHE A 116 -9.12 -7.52 -3.42
#